data_0f711d4a92f51809fcef102cf5b10310
#
_entry.id   0f711d4a92f51809fcef102cf5b10310
#
_cell.length_a   1.000
_cell.length_b   1.000
_cell.length_c   1.000
_cell.angle_alpha   90.00
_cell.angle_beta   90.00
_cell.angle_gamma   90.00
#
_symmetry.space_group_name_H-M   'P 1'
#
loop_
_entity.id
_entity.type
_entity.pdbx_description
1 polymer ?
#
loop_
_entity_poly.entity_id
_entity_poly.type
_entity_poly.pdbx_seq_one_letter_code
_entity_poly.pdbx_strand_id
1 'polypeptide(L)'
;MLAYALHLRAKPKCVLLFGLFVYLLADLSSAAEFRVGLVLDRGGKDDKSFNSSAYQGAMDAKQKLGVFVKYVEASDDNAFEPLIRSFAQKDFDLIIGIGFAQKEAIGKVARQFPKRQFAIIDAQIDEPNVRSLLFEEHEGAYLVGAIAALTSKTGKIGFVGGMDIPLIRRFAMGYEAGAKAINPQITVLANYAGVTSEAWNNPPKGKELALSQYDSGADIVFAAAGASGLGVFDAAEERKKFVIGVDANQDWMKPGLVLTSMLKRVDQAVFSIIEEARNGKFSGGVKRFGLANKGIDYSVDEFNAKILTESVRTRAESIKAEIVSGKIKVPDFYKKQ
;
A
#
# COMPACT_ATOMS: atom_id res chain seq x y z
N MET A 1 -17.82 102.43 -42.40
CA MET A 1 -17.65 103.10 -41.08
C MET A 1 -17.51 102.05 -40.01
N LEU A 2 -16.46 102.16 -39.28
CA LEU A 2 -15.92 101.43 -38.20
C LEU A 2 -16.92 100.86 -37.21
N ALA A 3 -16.70 99.60 -36.78
CA ALA A 3 -16.99 99.14 -35.44
C ALA A 3 -16.02 98.03 -35.02
N TYR A 4 -15.32 98.28 -33.95
CA TYR A 4 -14.35 97.40 -33.31
C TYR A 4 -15.04 96.34 -32.47
N ALA A 5 -14.66 95.09 -32.60
CA ALA A 5 -15.04 94.02 -31.69
C ALA A 5 -13.80 93.52 -30.94
N LEU A 6 -13.86 93.59 -29.63
CA LEU A 6 -12.84 93.10 -28.72
C LEU A 6 -12.90 91.57 -28.63
N HIS A 7 -11.74 90.96 -28.80
CA HIS A 7 -11.50 89.53 -28.55
C HIS A 7 -11.15 89.29 -27.13
N LEU A 8 -11.91 88.55 -26.39
CA LEU A 8 -11.50 87.92 -25.16
C LEU A 8 -11.12 86.47 -25.41
N ARG A 9 -9.83 86.18 -25.32
CA ARG A 9 -9.30 84.85 -25.40
C ARG A 9 -9.45 84.16 -24.06
N ALA A 10 -10.29 83.11 -23.95
CA ALA A 10 -10.22 82.16 -22.86
C ALA A 10 -9.26 81.03 -23.21
N LYS A 11 -8.23 80.84 -22.35
CA LYS A 11 -7.31 79.72 -22.47
C LYS A 11 -7.91 78.45 -21.86
N PRO A 12 -7.92 77.30 -22.50
CA PRO A 12 -8.30 76.06 -21.87
C PRO A 12 -7.16 75.60 -20.96
N LYS A 13 -7.46 75.37 -19.67
CA LYS A 13 -6.61 74.66 -18.75
C LYS A 13 -6.62 73.18 -19.09
N CYS A 14 -5.52 72.69 -19.66
CA CYS A 14 -5.25 71.24 -19.73
C CYS A 14 -5.09 70.67 -18.33
N VAL A 15 -6.09 69.93 -17.85
CA VAL A 15 -5.97 69.09 -16.69
C VAL A 15 -5.40 67.75 -17.17
N LEU A 16 -4.09 67.57 -16.97
CA LEU A 16 -3.45 66.24 -17.13
C LEU A 16 -3.91 65.37 -15.95
N LEU A 17 -4.90 64.49 -16.19
CA LEU A 17 -5.17 63.34 -15.32
C LEU A 17 -4.06 62.31 -15.53
N PHE A 18 -3.09 62.30 -14.63
CA PHE A 18 -2.12 61.24 -14.50
C PHE A 18 -2.88 60.05 -13.86
N GLY A 19 -3.40 59.16 -14.71
CA GLY A 19 -3.96 57.89 -14.29
C GLY A 19 -2.82 56.99 -13.77
N LEU A 20 -2.68 56.91 -12.46
CA LEU A 20 -1.80 55.96 -11.78
C LEU A 20 -2.38 54.53 -11.98
N PHE A 21 -1.98 53.90 -13.07
CA PHE A 21 -2.27 52.48 -13.30
C PHE A 21 -1.37 51.69 -12.38
N VAL A 22 -1.82 51.47 -11.15
CA VAL A 22 -1.18 50.52 -10.24
C VAL A 22 -1.47 49.11 -10.84
N TYR A 23 -0.48 48.61 -11.58
CA TYR A 23 -0.42 47.19 -11.91
C TYR A 23 -0.21 46.46 -10.58
N LEU A 24 -1.28 45.90 -10.01
CA LEU A 24 -1.19 44.80 -9.07
C LEU A 24 -0.63 43.63 -9.90
N LEU A 25 0.68 43.51 -9.92
CA LEU A 25 1.36 42.25 -10.19
C LEU A 25 0.98 41.36 -9.01
N ALA A 26 -0.16 40.65 -9.12
CA ALA A 26 -0.34 39.45 -8.35
C ALA A 26 0.82 38.54 -8.74
N ASP A 27 1.85 38.52 -7.90
CA ASP A 27 2.82 37.44 -7.89
C ASP A 27 2.01 36.14 -7.76
N LEU A 28 1.67 35.54 -8.89
CA LEU A 28 1.38 34.14 -8.97
C LEU A 28 2.66 33.43 -8.59
N SER A 29 2.97 33.45 -7.29
CA SER A 29 3.92 32.52 -6.70
C SER A 29 3.36 31.14 -7.06
N SER A 30 3.82 30.58 -8.18
CA SER A 30 3.64 29.17 -8.48
C SER A 30 4.20 28.45 -7.27
N ALA A 31 3.32 28.01 -6.38
CA ALA A 31 3.73 27.18 -5.25
C ALA A 31 4.57 26.05 -5.86
N ALA A 32 5.82 25.93 -5.39
CA ALA A 32 6.72 24.91 -5.92
C ALA A 32 6.00 23.56 -5.86
N GLU A 33 6.05 22.83 -6.97
CA GLU A 33 5.39 21.54 -7.10
C GLU A 33 5.91 20.58 -6.02
N PHE A 34 5.01 20.06 -5.18
CA PHE A 34 5.37 19.11 -4.13
C PHE A 34 5.88 17.80 -4.74
N ARG A 35 7.09 17.38 -4.36
CA ARG A 35 7.84 16.31 -5.02
C ARG A 35 7.93 15.07 -4.13
N VAL A 36 7.46 13.95 -4.65
CA VAL A 36 7.45 12.65 -3.96
C VAL A 36 8.38 11.67 -4.66
N GLY A 37 9.33 11.11 -3.89
CA GLY A 37 10.18 10.01 -4.30
C GLY A 37 9.67 8.70 -3.73
N LEU A 38 9.42 7.70 -4.58
CA LEU A 38 8.97 6.37 -4.18
C LEU A 38 10.05 5.34 -4.50
N VAL A 39 10.52 4.60 -3.50
CA VAL A 39 11.48 3.50 -3.67
C VAL A 39 10.75 2.19 -3.44
N LEU A 40 10.55 1.44 -4.53
CA LEU A 40 9.87 0.14 -4.51
C LEU A 40 10.82 -0.99 -4.09
N ASP A 41 10.26 -2.05 -3.52
CA ASP A 41 10.97 -3.26 -3.14
C ASP A 41 11.18 -4.19 -4.35
N ARG A 42 11.86 -5.32 -4.14
CA ARG A 42 12.36 -6.29 -5.13
C ARG A 42 11.30 -6.85 -6.08
N GLY A 43 10.04 -6.89 -5.71
CA GLY A 43 8.95 -7.34 -6.59
C GLY A 43 8.66 -6.42 -7.77
N GLY A 44 9.10 -5.15 -7.69
CA GLY A 44 8.82 -4.12 -8.69
C GLY A 44 7.34 -3.73 -8.78
N LYS A 45 7.04 -2.67 -9.56
CA LYS A 45 5.68 -2.10 -9.67
C LYS A 45 4.64 -3.05 -10.28
N ASP A 46 5.08 -4.10 -10.96
CA ASP A 46 4.20 -5.03 -11.69
C ASP A 46 3.93 -6.33 -10.93
N ASP A 47 4.25 -6.40 -9.64
CA ASP A 47 4.06 -7.59 -8.79
C ASP A 47 2.58 -7.98 -8.56
N LYS A 48 1.64 -7.14 -9.00
CA LYS A 48 0.18 -7.27 -8.81
C LYS A 48 -0.25 -7.36 -7.34
N SER A 49 0.61 -6.97 -6.41
CA SER A 49 0.45 -7.12 -4.97
C SER A 49 0.93 -5.85 -4.26
N PHE A 50 1.95 -5.95 -3.42
CA PHE A 50 2.45 -4.95 -2.49
C PHE A 50 2.99 -3.68 -3.17
N ASN A 51 3.94 -3.84 -4.11
CA ASN A 51 4.54 -2.69 -4.80
C ASN A 51 3.57 -2.04 -5.78
N SER A 52 2.77 -2.85 -6.51
CA SER A 52 1.74 -2.32 -7.41
C SER A 52 0.69 -1.51 -6.65
N SER A 53 0.30 -1.95 -5.44
CA SER A 53 -0.60 -1.19 -4.57
C SER A 53 0.01 0.14 -4.13
N ALA A 54 1.28 0.14 -3.70
CA ALA A 54 1.99 1.38 -3.34
C ALA A 54 2.12 2.34 -4.51
N TYR A 55 2.50 1.82 -5.68
CA TYR A 55 2.60 2.58 -6.92
C TYR A 55 1.26 3.22 -7.30
N GLN A 56 0.17 2.46 -7.22
CA GLN A 56 -1.17 2.97 -7.51
C GLN A 56 -1.54 4.14 -6.58
N GLY A 57 -1.28 4.02 -5.27
CA GLY A 57 -1.53 5.09 -4.32
C GLY A 57 -0.75 6.38 -4.64
N ALA A 58 0.50 6.25 -5.08
CA ALA A 58 1.32 7.38 -5.51
C ALA A 58 0.81 8.00 -6.83
N MET A 59 0.36 7.19 -7.79
CA MET A 59 -0.22 7.68 -9.05
C MET A 59 -1.57 8.35 -8.82
N ASP A 60 -2.39 7.83 -7.91
CA ASP A 60 -3.64 8.47 -7.49
C ASP A 60 -3.37 9.84 -6.86
N ALA A 61 -2.33 9.95 -6.02
CA ALA A 61 -1.93 11.24 -5.44
C ALA A 61 -1.44 12.21 -6.53
N LYS A 62 -0.65 11.74 -7.51
CA LYS A 62 -0.25 12.55 -8.65
C LYS A 62 -1.47 13.10 -9.40
N GLN A 63 -2.45 12.26 -9.68
CA GLN A 63 -3.64 12.65 -10.43
C GLN A 63 -4.58 13.59 -9.63
N LYS A 64 -4.84 13.24 -8.36
CA LYS A 64 -5.87 13.94 -7.55
C LYS A 64 -5.33 15.15 -6.81
N LEU A 65 -4.04 15.14 -6.43
CA LEU A 65 -3.40 16.20 -5.64
C LEU A 65 -2.47 17.09 -6.48
N GLY A 66 -2.14 16.74 -7.72
CA GLY A 66 -1.25 17.51 -8.57
C GLY A 66 0.21 17.52 -8.07
N VAL A 67 0.67 16.46 -7.39
CA VAL A 67 2.05 16.33 -6.93
C VAL A 67 2.93 15.69 -8.01
N PHE A 68 4.22 16.05 -8.02
CA PHE A 68 5.19 15.34 -8.84
C PHE A 68 5.59 14.04 -8.17
N VAL A 69 5.49 12.92 -8.89
CA VAL A 69 5.92 11.61 -8.41
C VAL A 69 6.99 11.04 -9.30
N LYS A 70 8.10 10.62 -8.68
CA LYS A 70 9.13 9.80 -9.32
C LYS A 70 9.32 8.52 -8.51
N TYR A 71 9.25 7.37 -9.17
CA TYR A 71 9.55 6.09 -8.54
C TYR A 71 10.84 5.49 -9.11
N VAL A 72 11.44 4.61 -8.33
CA VAL A 72 12.58 3.78 -8.69
C VAL A 72 12.38 2.38 -8.12
N GLU A 73 12.93 1.39 -8.79
CA GLU A 73 12.96 -0.01 -8.38
C GLU A 73 14.39 -0.38 -7.99
N ALA A 74 14.58 -0.98 -6.83
CA ALA A 74 15.89 -1.41 -6.37
C ALA A 74 16.31 -2.72 -7.06
N SER A 75 17.53 -2.78 -7.58
CA SER A 75 18.11 -4.00 -8.16
C SER A 75 18.43 -5.05 -7.09
N ASP A 76 18.85 -4.59 -5.93
CA ASP A 76 19.21 -5.37 -4.75
C ASP A 76 19.11 -4.53 -3.48
N ASP A 77 19.30 -5.14 -2.31
CA ASP A 77 19.13 -4.45 -1.03
C ASP A 77 20.17 -3.35 -0.80
N ASN A 78 21.35 -3.42 -1.43
CA ASN A 78 22.39 -2.38 -1.33
C ASN A 78 22.02 -1.12 -2.13
N ALA A 79 21.10 -1.23 -3.09
CA ALA A 79 20.64 -0.10 -3.89
C ALA A 79 19.70 0.84 -3.10
N PHE A 80 19.10 0.42 -2.00
CA PHE A 80 18.13 1.24 -1.27
C PHE A 80 18.73 2.55 -0.76
N GLU A 81 19.85 2.51 -0.05
CA GLU A 81 20.44 3.72 0.52
C GLU A 81 20.81 4.77 -0.54
N PRO A 82 21.56 4.44 -1.62
CA PRO A 82 21.89 5.43 -2.65
C PRO A 82 20.66 5.98 -3.37
N LEU A 83 19.60 5.18 -3.59
CA LEU A 83 18.36 5.65 -4.20
C LEU A 83 17.61 6.64 -3.30
N ILE A 84 17.42 6.32 -2.02
CA ILE A 84 16.79 7.18 -1.01
C ILE A 84 17.58 8.49 -0.89
N ARG A 85 18.91 8.39 -0.76
CA ARG A 85 19.82 9.55 -0.68
C ARG A 85 19.73 10.45 -1.90
N SER A 86 19.66 9.88 -3.10
CA SER A 86 19.53 10.64 -4.34
C SER A 86 18.25 11.48 -4.37
N PHE A 87 17.13 10.98 -3.85
CA PHE A 87 15.90 11.77 -3.71
C PHE A 87 16.06 12.90 -2.70
N ALA A 88 16.65 12.63 -1.53
CA ALA A 88 16.88 13.65 -0.49
C ALA A 88 17.81 14.77 -0.97
N GLN A 89 18.86 14.45 -1.74
CA GLN A 89 19.80 15.42 -2.33
C GLN A 89 19.20 16.24 -3.47
N LYS A 90 18.17 15.72 -4.16
CA LYS A 90 17.48 16.39 -5.26
C LYS A 90 16.23 17.14 -4.82
N ASP A 91 16.16 17.47 -3.54
CA ASP A 91 15.12 18.30 -2.94
C ASP A 91 13.69 17.73 -3.09
N PHE A 92 13.54 16.41 -3.05
CA PHE A 92 12.22 15.82 -2.89
C PHE A 92 11.67 16.14 -1.48
N ASP A 93 10.39 16.50 -1.40
CA ASP A 93 9.74 16.90 -0.16
C ASP A 93 9.42 15.71 0.72
N LEU A 94 8.94 14.61 0.11
CA LEU A 94 8.63 13.36 0.78
C LEU A 94 9.31 12.19 0.04
N ILE A 95 10.01 11.34 0.79
CA ILE A 95 10.62 10.11 0.27
C ILE A 95 9.97 8.92 0.97
N ILE A 96 9.40 8.00 0.19
CA ILE A 96 8.66 6.83 0.71
C ILE A 96 9.40 5.55 0.33
N GLY A 97 9.78 4.77 1.32
CA GLY A 97 10.31 3.41 1.13
C GLY A 97 9.21 2.37 1.29
N ILE A 98 9.13 1.47 0.33
CA ILE A 98 8.15 0.39 0.31
C ILE A 98 8.82 -0.91 0.75
N GLY A 99 8.47 -1.39 1.95
CA GLY A 99 8.97 -2.63 2.50
C GLY A 99 9.99 -2.46 3.64
N PHE A 100 9.96 -3.43 4.54
CA PHE A 100 10.75 -3.45 5.77
C PHE A 100 12.27 -3.46 5.53
N ALA A 101 12.73 -4.01 4.39
CA ALA A 101 14.16 -4.11 4.05
C ALA A 101 14.84 -2.73 3.94
N GLN A 102 14.07 -1.68 3.70
CA GLN A 102 14.57 -0.31 3.58
C GLN A 102 14.77 0.40 4.94
N LYS A 103 14.45 -0.26 6.07
CA LYS A 103 14.47 0.34 7.41
C LYS A 103 15.79 1.04 7.74
N GLU A 104 16.90 0.33 7.62
CA GLU A 104 18.23 0.87 7.96
C GLU A 104 18.63 2.02 7.02
N ALA A 105 18.35 1.87 5.72
CA ALA A 105 18.66 2.87 4.72
C ALA A 105 17.88 4.18 4.96
N ILE A 106 16.57 4.09 5.20
CA ILE A 106 15.74 5.27 5.50
C ILE A 106 16.18 5.92 6.80
N GLY A 107 16.37 5.17 7.89
CA GLY A 107 16.81 5.73 9.17
C GLY A 107 18.14 6.47 9.06
N LYS A 108 19.11 5.90 8.34
CA LYS A 108 20.42 6.52 8.11
C LYS A 108 20.32 7.82 7.30
N VAL A 109 19.56 7.82 6.22
CA VAL A 109 19.40 9.01 5.37
C VAL A 109 18.54 10.06 6.07
N ALA A 110 17.48 9.69 6.78
CA ALA A 110 16.63 10.63 7.51
C ALA A 110 17.40 11.45 8.54
N ARG A 111 18.33 10.84 9.30
CA ARG A 111 19.22 11.56 10.23
C ARG A 111 20.12 12.59 9.55
N GLN A 112 20.54 12.32 8.31
CA GLN A 112 21.42 13.23 7.56
C GLN A 112 20.66 14.37 6.86
N PHE A 113 19.35 14.18 6.64
CA PHE A 113 18.46 15.15 5.99
C PHE A 113 17.27 15.51 6.89
N PRO A 114 17.49 16.13 8.06
CA PRO A 114 16.43 16.35 9.07
C PRO A 114 15.31 17.29 8.61
N LYS A 115 15.53 18.04 7.54
CA LYS A 115 14.51 18.93 6.95
C LYS A 115 13.65 18.23 5.89
N ARG A 116 13.99 16.99 5.48
CA ARG A 116 13.20 16.20 4.54
C ARG A 116 12.24 15.27 5.30
N GLN A 117 11.12 14.99 4.69
CA GLN A 117 10.12 14.08 5.24
C GLN A 117 10.32 12.69 4.64
N PHE A 118 10.20 11.67 5.48
CA PHE A 118 10.33 10.27 5.06
C PHE A 118 9.12 9.47 5.53
N ALA A 119 8.76 8.45 4.77
CA ALA A 119 7.82 7.44 5.22
C ALA A 119 8.34 6.04 4.89
N ILE A 120 7.94 5.06 5.67
CA ILE A 120 8.26 3.66 5.42
C ILE A 120 7.04 2.79 5.63
N ILE A 121 6.84 1.81 4.74
CA ILE A 121 5.82 0.77 4.89
C ILE A 121 6.45 -0.46 5.57
N ASP A 122 5.75 -1.05 6.52
CA ASP A 122 6.07 -2.33 7.18
C ASP A 122 7.31 -2.33 8.09
N ALA A 123 7.83 -1.17 8.45
CA ALA A 123 8.87 -1.09 9.47
C ALA A 123 8.66 0.12 10.38
N GLN A 124 9.12 0.02 11.61
CA GLN A 124 9.14 1.12 12.55
C GLN A 124 10.54 1.74 12.61
N ILE A 125 10.59 3.06 12.46
CA ILE A 125 11.80 3.88 12.59
C ILE A 125 11.48 5.01 13.57
N ASP A 126 12.38 5.24 14.52
CA ASP A 126 12.19 6.17 15.63
C ASP A 126 12.96 7.48 15.38
N GLU A 127 12.68 8.09 14.22
CA GLU A 127 13.23 9.38 13.81
C GLU A 127 12.11 10.42 13.66
N PRO A 128 12.30 11.67 14.11
CA PRO A 128 11.21 12.68 14.16
C PRO A 128 10.66 13.06 12.80
N ASN A 129 11.44 12.88 11.72
CA ASN A 129 11.07 13.17 10.35
C ASN A 129 10.70 11.91 9.54
N VAL A 130 10.43 10.78 10.22
CA VAL A 130 9.99 9.54 9.60
C VAL A 130 8.59 9.15 10.08
N ARG A 131 7.66 8.92 9.16
CA ARG A 131 6.36 8.29 9.42
C ARG A 131 6.45 6.81 9.10
N SER A 132 6.24 5.96 10.11
CA SER A 132 6.14 4.51 9.97
C SER A 132 4.68 4.09 9.78
N LEU A 133 4.38 3.46 8.66
CA LEU A 133 3.04 3.01 8.27
C LEU A 133 2.98 1.50 8.43
N LEU A 134 2.33 1.03 9.49
CA LEU A 134 2.27 -0.38 9.89
C LEU A 134 0.85 -0.92 9.73
N PHE A 135 0.72 -2.20 9.46
CA PHE A 135 -0.56 -2.86 9.25
C PHE A 135 -0.79 -3.96 10.30
N GLU A 136 -2.05 -4.22 10.59
CA GLU A 136 -2.47 -5.32 11.47
C GLU A 136 -2.78 -6.56 10.62
N GLU A 137 -1.77 -7.08 9.92
CA GLU A 137 -1.90 -8.15 8.92
C GLU A 137 -2.52 -9.42 9.49
N HIS A 138 -2.26 -9.72 10.78
CA HIS A 138 -2.85 -10.87 11.47
C HIS A 138 -4.37 -10.83 11.50
N GLU A 139 -4.98 -9.62 11.57
CA GLU A 139 -6.45 -9.48 11.55
C GLU A 139 -7.03 -9.91 10.20
N GLY A 140 -6.45 -9.42 9.08
CA GLY A 140 -6.89 -9.80 7.73
C GLY A 140 -6.61 -11.27 7.43
N ALA A 141 -5.43 -11.76 7.83
CA ALA A 141 -5.07 -13.16 7.68
C ALA A 141 -6.02 -14.08 8.45
N TYR A 142 -6.43 -13.72 9.68
CA TYR A 142 -7.43 -14.44 10.44
C TYR A 142 -8.76 -14.52 9.68
N LEU A 143 -9.19 -13.39 9.12
CA LEU A 143 -10.46 -13.31 8.40
C LEU A 143 -10.46 -14.21 7.16
N VAL A 144 -9.39 -14.16 6.33
CA VAL A 144 -9.31 -15.04 5.16
C VAL A 144 -9.02 -16.50 5.52
N GLY A 145 -8.40 -16.77 6.68
CA GLY A 145 -8.28 -18.11 7.25
C GLY A 145 -9.64 -18.71 7.63
N ALA A 146 -10.50 -17.91 8.26
CA ALA A 146 -11.88 -18.31 8.54
C ALA A 146 -12.69 -18.56 7.26
N ILE A 147 -12.56 -17.68 6.24
CA ILE A 147 -13.17 -17.85 4.91
C ILE A 147 -12.70 -19.17 4.27
N ALA A 148 -11.40 -19.44 4.31
CA ALA A 148 -10.84 -20.69 3.78
C ALA A 148 -11.43 -21.91 4.46
N ALA A 149 -11.52 -21.93 5.80
CA ALA A 149 -12.09 -23.06 6.55
C ALA A 149 -13.58 -23.26 6.31
N LEU A 150 -14.35 -22.18 6.12
CA LEU A 150 -15.77 -22.24 5.76
C LEU A 150 -16.00 -22.80 4.35
N THR A 151 -14.99 -22.70 3.48
CA THR A 151 -15.09 -23.08 2.06
C THR A 151 -14.44 -24.43 1.76
N SER A 152 -13.38 -24.78 2.49
CA SER A 152 -12.61 -26.02 2.29
C SER A 152 -13.48 -27.28 2.42
N LYS A 153 -13.30 -28.21 1.47
CA LYS A 153 -13.97 -29.51 1.47
C LYS A 153 -13.08 -30.64 1.97
N THR A 154 -11.76 -30.44 1.92
CA THR A 154 -10.80 -31.48 2.33
C THR A 154 -10.38 -31.33 3.80
N GLY A 155 -10.65 -30.19 4.43
CA GLY A 155 -10.11 -29.87 5.75
C GLY A 155 -8.59 -29.64 5.74
N LYS A 156 -7.99 -29.44 4.56
CA LYS A 156 -6.59 -29.08 4.38
C LYS A 156 -6.48 -27.80 3.55
N ILE A 157 -5.78 -26.82 4.07
CA ILE A 157 -5.52 -25.55 3.38
C ILE A 157 -4.03 -25.26 3.42
N GLY A 158 -3.57 -24.39 2.51
CA GLY A 158 -2.17 -24.04 2.36
C GLY A 158 -1.90 -22.57 2.63
N PHE A 159 -0.65 -22.29 2.93
CA PHE A 159 -0.07 -20.94 3.03
C PHE A 159 1.29 -20.95 2.34
N VAL A 160 1.50 -20.05 1.40
CA VAL A 160 2.80 -19.78 0.78
C VAL A 160 3.20 -18.36 1.14
N GLY A 161 4.20 -18.24 2.03
CA GLY A 161 4.83 -16.98 2.37
C GLY A 161 6.01 -16.67 1.46
N GLY A 162 6.33 -15.39 1.29
CA GLY A 162 7.55 -14.98 0.61
C GLY A 162 8.78 -15.31 1.46
N MET A 163 9.31 -14.34 2.17
CA MET A 163 10.46 -14.51 3.06
C MET A 163 10.04 -15.02 4.44
N ASP A 164 10.80 -15.98 5.00
CA ASP A 164 10.55 -16.48 6.37
C ASP A 164 11.04 -15.49 7.42
N ILE A 165 10.23 -14.51 7.75
CA ILE A 165 10.49 -13.42 8.70
C ILE A 165 9.29 -13.21 9.64
N PRO A 166 9.48 -12.53 10.78
CA PRO A 166 8.41 -12.27 11.75
C PRO A 166 7.15 -11.65 11.13
N LEU A 167 7.29 -10.73 10.16
CA LEU A 167 6.18 -10.11 9.46
C LEU A 167 5.32 -11.16 8.74
N ILE A 168 5.93 -12.08 7.99
CA ILE A 168 5.19 -13.09 7.22
C ILE A 168 4.70 -14.24 8.11
N ARG A 169 5.42 -14.55 9.17
CA ARG A 169 4.91 -15.46 10.22
C ARG A 169 3.67 -14.90 10.92
N ARG A 170 3.52 -13.57 10.98
CA ARG A 170 2.32 -12.90 11.50
C ARG A 170 1.09 -13.21 10.63
N PHE A 171 1.24 -13.20 9.29
CA PHE A 171 0.19 -13.65 8.35
C PHE A 171 -0.15 -15.13 8.56
N ALA A 172 0.87 -16.00 8.58
CA ALA A 172 0.67 -17.44 8.73
C ALA A 172 -0.08 -17.77 10.03
N MET A 173 0.32 -17.16 11.14
CA MET A 173 -0.30 -17.38 12.46
C MET A 173 -1.75 -16.87 12.49
N GLY A 174 -2.03 -15.69 11.94
CA GLY A 174 -3.40 -15.17 11.82
C GLY A 174 -4.28 -16.10 10.99
N TYR A 175 -3.78 -16.53 9.82
CA TYR A 175 -4.49 -17.44 8.91
C TYR A 175 -4.83 -18.77 9.58
N GLU A 176 -3.85 -19.40 10.23
CA GLU A 176 -4.07 -20.64 10.97
C GLU A 176 -5.07 -20.47 12.11
N ALA A 177 -4.95 -19.39 12.88
CA ALA A 177 -5.85 -19.13 14.01
C ALA A 177 -7.30 -18.91 13.55
N GLY A 178 -7.50 -18.16 12.45
CA GLY A 178 -8.81 -17.95 11.86
C GLY A 178 -9.44 -19.24 11.34
N ALA A 179 -8.63 -20.05 10.65
CA ALA A 179 -9.08 -21.36 10.14
C ALA A 179 -9.48 -22.33 11.28
N LYS A 180 -8.65 -22.43 12.31
CA LYS A 180 -8.90 -23.29 13.48
C LYS A 180 -10.08 -22.81 14.35
N ALA A 181 -10.39 -21.54 14.35
CA ALA A 181 -11.57 -21.00 15.02
C ALA A 181 -12.89 -21.49 14.38
N ILE A 182 -12.86 -21.83 13.10
CA ILE A 182 -14.01 -22.39 12.36
C ILE A 182 -14.00 -23.92 12.41
N ASN A 183 -12.84 -24.52 12.13
CA ASN A 183 -12.66 -25.97 12.14
C ASN A 183 -11.39 -26.33 12.93
N PRO A 184 -11.49 -26.75 14.20
CA PRO A 184 -10.33 -27.09 15.03
C PRO A 184 -9.47 -28.23 14.47
N GLN A 185 -10.01 -29.08 13.57
CA GLN A 185 -9.30 -30.20 12.96
C GLN A 185 -8.65 -29.86 11.63
N ILE A 186 -8.80 -28.61 11.15
CA ILE A 186 -8.23 -28.20 9.86
C ILE A 186 -6.70 -28.26 9.90
N THR A 187 -6.11 -28.80 8.84
CA THR A 187 -4.66 -28.81 8.65
C THR A 187 -4.22 -27.63 7.81
N VAL A 188 -3.23 -26.86 8.29
CA VAL A 188 -2.62 -25.76 7.54
C VAL A 188 -1.19 -26.14 7.15
N LEU A 189 -0.92 -26.23 5.84
CA LEU A 189 0.40 -26.49 5.29
C LEU A 189 1.08 -25.13 5.01
N ALA A 190 2.10 -24.78 5.77
CA ALA A 190 2.80 -23.51 5.63
C ALA A 190 4.22 -23.69 5.10
N ASN A 191 4.55 -23.01 3.99
CA ASN A 191 5.88 -22.99 3.38
C ASN A 191 6.27 -21.56 3.01
N TYR A 192 7.57 -21.30 2.88
CA TYR A 192 8.14 -20.01 2.52
C TYR A 192 9.02 -20.14 1.29
N ALA A 193 9.00 -19.13 0.41
CA ALA A 193 9.76 -19.14 -0.83
C ALA A 193 11.27 -19.01 -0.59
N GLY A 194 11.69 -18.41 0.53
CA GLY A 194 13.10 -18.29 0.88
C GLY A 194 13.35 -17.50 2.16
N VAL A 195 14.63 -17.20 2.39
CA VAL A 195 15.11 -16.44 3.56
C VAL A 195 15.85 -15.14 3.18
N THR A 196 15.88 -14.81 1.89
CA THR A 196 16.45 -13.57 1.34
C THR A 196 15.41 -12.81 0.55
N SER A 197 15.69 -11.57 0.20
CA SER A 197 14.77 -10.70 -0.58
C SER A 197 14.40 -11.26 -1.96
N GLU A 198 15.15 -12.22 -2.49
CA GLU A 198 14.78 -12.93 -3.73
C GLU A 198 13.46 -13.71 -3.60
N ALA A 199 13.08 -14.08 -2.38
CA ALA A 199 11.80 -14.72 -2.09
C ALA A 199 10.58 -13.90 -2.52
N TRP A 200 10.74 -12.60 -2.76
CA TRP A 200 9.67 -11.72 -3.22
C TRP A 200 9.45 -11.73 -4.73
N ASN A 201 10.41 -12.26 -5.50
CA ASN A 201 10.37 -12.26 -6.96
C ASN A 201 10.82 -13.59 -7.57
N ASN A 202 10.22 -14.69 -7.13
CA ASN A 202 10.49 -16.04 -7.61
C ASN A 202 9.18 -16.82 -7.87
N PRO A 203 8.39 -16.47 -8.91
CA PRO A 203 7.15 -17.17 -9.25
C PRO A 203 7.31 -18.68 -9.43
N PRO A 204 8.41 -19.21 -10.06
CA PRO A 204 8.61 -20.65 -10.14
C PRO A 204 8.63 -21.35 -8.78
N LYS A 205 9.28 -20.72 -7.76
CA LYS A 205 9.31 -21.29 -6.40
C LYS A 205 7.94 -21.21 -5.73
N GLY A 206 7.21 -20.11 -5.94
CA GLY A 206 5.82 -20.00 -5.46
C GLY A 206 4.92 -21.11 -6.04
N LYS A 207 5.06 -21.40 -7.35
CA LYS A 207 4.33 -22.47 -8.04
C LYS A 207 4.68 -23.84 -7.49
N GLU A 208 5.97 -24.15 -7.34
CA GLU A 208 6.46 -25.42 -6.77
C GLU A 208 5.84 -25.69 -5.40
N LEU A 209 5.89 -24.71 -4.50
CA LEU A 209 5.36 -24.85 -3.14
C LEU A 209 3.85 -25.08 -3.14
N ALA A 210 3.10 -24.32 -3.94
CA ALA A 210 1.66 -24.45 -4.04
C ALA A 210 1.24 -25.80 -4.65
N LEU A 211 1.91 -26.27 -5.71
CA LEU A 211 1.68 -27.59 -6.28
C LEU A 211 1.87 -28.69 -5.23
N SER A 212 2.98 -28.64 -4.46
CA SER A 212 3.22 -29.59 -3.38
C SER A 212 2.11 -29.59 -2.33
N GLN A 213 1.58 -28.41 -1.97
CA GLN A 213 0.47 -28.30 -1.02
C GLN A 213 -0.85 -28.86 -1.58
N TYR A 214 -1.18 -28.54 -2.86
CA TYR A 214 -2.37 -29.10 -3.52
C TYR A 214 -2.26 -30.61 -3.68
N ASP A 215 -1.11 -31.14 -4.06
CA ASP A 215 -0.85 -32.58 -4.19
C ASP A 215 -0.92 -33.31 -2.83
N SER A 216 -0.61 -32.58 -1.73
CA SER A 216 -0.79 -33.05 -0.34
C SER A 216 -2.25 -32.97 0.14
N GLY A 217 -3.18 -32.53 -0.72
CA GLY A 217 -4.62 -32.51 -0.46
C GLY A 217 -5.18 -31.16 -0.01
N ALA A 218 -4.39 -30.08 -0.02
CA ALA A 218 -4.95 -28.74 0.15
C ALA A 218 -5.91 -28.41 -1.01
N ASP A 219 -7.01 -27.73 -0.72
CA ASP A 219 -7.95 -27.28 -1.75
C ASP A 219 -8.00 -25.75 -1.88
N ILE A 220 -7.35 -25.03 -0.97
CA ILE A 220 -7.22 -23.58 -0.96
C ILE A 220 -5.81 -23.24 -0.49
N VAL A 221 -5.09 -22.32 -1.19
CA VAL A 221 -3.76 -21.82 -0.77
C VAL A 221 -3.79 -20.31 -0.68
N PHE A 222 -3.34 -19.75 0.44
CA PHE A 222 -3.16 -18.31 0.63
C PHE A 222 -1.74 -17.91 0.21
N ALA A 223 -1.62 -16.93 -0.69
CA ALA A 223 -0.35 -16.49 -1.30
C ALA A 223 0.10 -15.14 -0.71
N ALA A 224 0.83 -15.15 0.41
CA ALA A 224 1.42 -13.95 1.01
C ALA A 224 2.91 -13.81 0.60
N ALA A 225 3.19 -13.62 -0.71
CA ALA A 225 4.53 -13.81 -1.26
C ALA A 225 4.94 -12.78 -2.35
N GLY A 226 4.28 -11.61 -2.43
CA GLY A 226 4.58 -10.61 -3.46
C GLY A 226 4.50 -11.20 -4.87
N ALA A 227 5.45 -10.87 -5.78
CA ALA A 227 5.47 -11.42 -7.14
C ALA A 227 5.62 -12.95 -7.18
N SER A 228 6.24 -13.57 -6.17
CA SER A 228 6.29 -15.05 -6.08
C SER A 228 4.89 -15.67 -5.95
N GLY A 229 3.93 -14.91 -5.43
CA GLY A 229 2.52 -15.30 -5.37
C GLY A 229 1.89 -15.58 -6.74
N LEU A 230 2.38 -14.95 -7.82
CA LEU A 230 1.89 -15.21 -9.20
C LEU A 230 2.01 -16.69 -9.56
N GLY A 231 3.07 -17.35 -9.12
CA GLY A 231 3.24 -18.79 -9.30
C GLY A 231 2.21 -19.62 -8.53
N VAL A 232 1.75 -19.16 -7.38
CA VAL A 232 0.66 -19.84 -6.62
C VAL A 232 -0.65 -19.78 -7.39
N PHE A 233 -0.96 -18.66 -8.05
CA PHE A 233 -2.14 -18.55 -8.93
C PHE A 233 -2.05 -19.49 -10.12
N ASP A 234 -0.87 -19.65 -10.73
CA ASP A 234 -0.68 -20.59 -11.82
C ASP A 234 -0.82 -22.06 -11.37
N ALA A 235 -0.36 -22.39 -10.15
CA ALA A 235 -0.56 -23.70 -9.55
C ALA A 235 -2.06 -23.99 -9.28
N ALA A 236 -2.79 -22.98 -8.78
CA ALA A 236 -4.23 -23.08 -8.55
C ALA A 236 -5.00 -23.37 -9.83
N GLU A 237 -4.65 -22.68 -10.93
CA GLU A 237 -5.24 -22.91 -12.26
C GLU A 237 -4.93 -24.33 -12.77
N GLU A 238 -3.68 -24.77 -12.66
CA GLU A 238 -3.24 -26.09 -13.09
C GLU A 238 -3.97 -27.22 -12.33
N ARG A 239 -4.16 -27.09 -11.04
CA ARG A 239 -4.85 -28.06 -10.19
C ARG A 239 -6.36 -27.85 -10.09
N LYS A 240 -6.91 -26.77 -10.67
CA LYS A 240 -8.32 -26.36 -10.55
C LYS A 240 -8.74 -26.27 -9.08
N LYS A 241 -7.92 -25.60 -8.28
CA LYS A 241 -8.10 -25.37 -6.85
C LYS A 241 -8.24 -23.89 -6.56
N PHE A 242 -8.64 -23.53 -5.34
CA PHE A 242 -8.76 -22.14 -4.96
C PHE A 242 -7.43 -21.55 -4.48
N VAL A 243 -7.28 -20.26 -4.72
CA VAL A 243 -6.21 -19.43 -4.18
C VAL A 243 -6.80 -18.21 -3.48
N ILE A 244 -6.11 -17.72 -2.45
CA ILE A 244 -6.40 -16.43 -1.80
C ILE A 244 -5.26 -15.48 -2.12
N GLY A 245 -5.61 -14.30 -2.64
CA GLY A 245 -4.67 -13.24 -2.96
C GLY A 245 -4.29 -12.39 -1.75
N VAL A 246 -3.37 -11.43 -1.94
CA VAL A 246 -2.85 -10.55 -0.88
C VAL A 246 -2.59 -9.12 -1.39
N ASP A 247 -2.59 -8.16 -0.49
CA ASP A 247 -2.32 -6.73 -0.67
C ASP A 247 -3.37 -6.03 -1.55
N ALA A 248 -3.32 -6.25 -2.86
CA ALA A 248 -4.28 -5.72 -3.82
C ALA A 248 -5.44 -6.70 -4.07
N ASN A 249 -6.51 -6.23 -4.69
CA ASN A 249 -7.54 -7.13 -5.23
C ASN A 249 -6.98 -7.88 -6.44
N GLN A 250 -6.76 -9.17 -6.29
CA GLN A 250 -6.21 -10.07 -7.30
C GLN A 250 -7.29 -11.02 -7.89
N ASP A 251 -8.57 -10.84 -7.56
CA ASP A 251 -9.68 -11.74 -7.92
C ASP A 251 -9.85 -11.86 -9.44
N TRP A 252 -9.56 -10.80 -10.17
CA TRP A 252 -9.59 -10.72 -11.64
C TRP A 252 -8.54 -11.56 -12.34
N MET A 253 -7.46 -11.96 -11.65
CA MET A 253 -6.34 -12.69 -12.28
C MET A 253 -6.72 -14.09 -12.74
N LYS A 254 -7.52 -14.82 -11.96
CA LYS A 254 -8.03 -16.14 -12.28
C LYS A 254 -9.52 -16.22 -11.85
N PRO A 255 -10.43 -15.64 -12.64
CA PRO A 255 -11.85 -15.57 -12.29
C PRO A 255 -12.43 -16.95 -11.96
N GLY A 256 -13.11 -17.08 -10.84
CA GLY A 256 -13.70 -18.34 -10.36
C GLY A 256 -12.73 -19.29 -9.66
N LEU A 257 -11.45 -18.94 -9.54
CA LEU A 257 -10.44 -19.67 -8.76
C LEU A 257 -9.87 -18.84 -7.60
N VAL A 258 -9.90 -17.51 -7.67
CA VAL A 258 -9.52 -16.66 -6.56
C VAL A 258 -10.70 -16.52 -5.63
N LEU A 259 -10.62 -17.19 -4.46
CA LEU A 259 -11.72 -17.21 -3.49
C LEU A 259 -11.99 -15.80 -2.92
N THR A 260 -10.94 -15.07 -2.63
CA THR A 260 -10.92 -13.68 -2.19
C THR A 260 -9.47 -13.22 -2.18
N SER A 261 -9.22 -11.92 -1.98
CA SER A 261 -7.91 -11.36 -1.69
C SER A 261 -7.92 -10.70 -0.31
N MET A 262 -6.93 -11.00 0.54
CA MET A 262 -6.70 -10.26 1.77
C MET A 262 -6.16 -8.89 1.43
N LEU A 263 -7.00 -7.87 1.51
CA LEU A 263 -6.64 -6.50 1.14
C LEU A 263 -5.78 -5.86 2.23
N LYS A 264 -4.61 -5.41 1.86
CA LYS A 264 -3.73 -4.54 2.65
C LYS A 264 -3.60 -3.22 1.90
N ARG A 265 -4.28 -2.20 2.37
CA ARG A 265 -4.51 -0.96 1.64
C ARG A 265 -3.27 -0.04 1.65
N VAL A 266 -2.16 -0.56 1.10
CA VAL A 266 -0.92 0.20 0.91
C VAL A 266 -1.15 1.39 0.00
N ASP A 267 -2.03 1.27 -1.00
CA ASP A 267 -2.49 2.36 -1.85
C ASP A 267 -3.03 3.54 -1.04
N GLN A 268 -3.93 3.28 -0.10
CA GLN A 268 -4.50 4.31 0.76
C GLN A 268 -3.47 4.89 1.74
N ALA A 269 -2.59 4.06 2.28
CA ALA A 269 -1.54 4.51 3.19
C ALA A 269 -0.58 5.47 2.49
N VAL A 270 -0.12 5.12 1.26
CA VAL A 270 0.75 5.97 0.44
C VAL A 270 0.04 7.25 0.02
N PHE A 271 -1.21 7.15 -0.47
CA PHE A 271 -1.99 8.34 -0.81
C PHE A 271 -2.14 9.29 0.39
N SER A 272 -2.54 8.76 1.55
CA SER A 272 -2.81 9.58 2.73
C SER A 272 -1.57 10.29 3.26
N ILE A 273 -0.39 9.63 3.25
CA ILE A 273 0.83 10.28 3.72
C ILE A 273 1.32 11.36 2.76
N ILE A 274 1.11 11.19 1.45
CA ILE A 274 1.40 12.23 0.44
C ILE A 274 0.47 13.43 0.67
N GLU A 275 -0.82 13.19 0.90
CA GLU A 275 -1.81 14.24 1.18
C GLU A 275 -1.48 14.99 2.48
N GLU A 276 -1.18 14.26 3.57
CA GLU A 276 -0.78 14.86 4.85
C GLU A 276 0.47 15.75 4.68
N ALA A 277 1.48 15.25 3.98
CA ALA A 277 2.74 15.95 3.76
C ALA A 277 2.58 17.21 2.91
N ARG A 278 1.87 17.09 1.77
CA ARG A 278 1.56 18.23 0.88
C ARG A 278 0.79 19.34 1.60
N ASN A 279 -0.12 18.98 2.50
CA ASN A 279 -0.95 19.92 3.25
C ASN A 279 -0.25 20.47 4.52
N GLY A 280 1.03 20.21 4.73
CA GLY A 280 1.79 20.66 5.90
C GLY A 280 1.38 19.98 7.21
N LYS A 281 0.68 18.84 7.14
CA LYS A 281 0.19 18.05 8.28
C LYS A 281 1.05 16.83 8.58
N PHE A 282 2.19 16.71 7.94
CA PHE A 282 3.12 15.60 8.19
C PHE A 282 3.58 15.61 9.65
N SER A 283 3.60 14.45 10.26
CA SER A 283 4.27 14.23 11.56
C SER A 283 4.96 12.87 11.54
N GLY A 284 6.10 12.77 12.20
CA GLY A 284 6.78 11.48 12.40
C GLY A 284 5.99 10.53 13.30
N GLY A 285 6.61 9.39 13.62
CA GLY A 285 6.02 8.36 14.47
C GLY A 285 5.21 7.31 13.72
N VAL A 286 4.41 6.52 14.45
CA VAL A 286 3.72 5.33 13.91
C VAL A 286 2.26 5.64 13.60
N LYS A 287 1.80 5.19 12.41
CA LYS A 287 0.38 5.11 12.05
C LYS A 287 0.04 3.65 11.72
N ARG A 288 -1.05 3.15 12.30
CA ARG A 288 -1.47 1.75 12.15
C ARG A 288 -2.75 1.64 11.32
N PHE A 289 -2.79 0.60 10.49
CA PHE A 289 -3.87 0.27 9.59
C PHE A 289 -4.36 -1.15 9.88
N GLY A 290 -5.63 -1.31 10.20
CA GLY A 290 -6.27 -2.59 10.54
C GLY A 290 -7.68 -2.66 10.01
N LEU A 291 -8.45 -3.66 10.44
CA LEU A 291 -9.87 -3.80 10.08
C LEU A 291 -10.70 -2.60 10.57
N ALA A 292 -10.39 -2.06 11.74
CA ALA A 292 -11.16 -0.97 12.37
C ALA A 292 -11.15 0.33 11.54
N ASN A 293 -10.08 0.59 10.78
CA ASN A 293 -9.95 1.80 9.94
C ASN A 293 -9.89 1.48 8.43
N LYS A 294 -10.31 0.27 8.05
CA LYS A 294 -10.35 -0.20 6.66
C LYS A 294 -8.99 -0.23 5.96
N GLY A 295 -7.91 -0.24 6.72
CA GLY A 295 -6.55 -0.43 6.21
C GLY A 295 -6.28 -1.89 5.84
N ILE A 296 -7.05 -2.80 6.42
CA ILE A 296 -7.10 -4.23 6.11
C ILE A 296 -8.57 -4.60 5.84
N ASP A 297 -8.79 -5.49 4.86
CA ASP A 297 -10.10 -6.04 4.53
C ASP A 297 -9.96 -7.35 3.72
N TYR A 298 -11.04 -7.82 3.13
CA TYR A 298 -11.04 -8.86 2.10
C TYR A 298 -11.88 -8.42 0.89
N SER A 299 -11.60 -8.96 -0.29
CA SER A 299 -12.28 -8.58 -1.53
C SER A 299 -13.61 -9.33 -1.73
N VAL A 300 -14.59 -8.60 -2.25
CA VAL A 300 -15.86 -9.14 -2.75
C VAL A 300 -16.19 -8.40 -4.03
N ASP A 301 -16.25 -9.13 -5.16
CA ASP A 301 -16.56 -8.54 -6.46
C ASP A 301 -17.21 -9.56 -7.42
N GLU A 302 -17.39 -9.20 -8.68
CA GLU A 302 -17.99 -10.04 -9.71
C GLU A 302 -17.19 -11.31 -10.03
N PHE A 303 -15.85 -11.29 -9.81
CA PHE A 303 -14.97 -12.41 -10.14
C PHE A 303 -15.08 -13.56 -9.12
N ASN A 304 -15.38 -13.23 -7.87
CA ASN A 304 -15.50 -14.22 -6.79
C ASN A 304 -16.95 -14.45 -6.30
N ALA A 305 -17.94 -13.68 -6.75
CA ALA A 305 -19.31 -13.71 -6.25
C ALA A 305 -19.98 -15.09 -6.31
N LYS A 306 -19.57 -15.95 -7.26
CA LYS A 306 -20.14 -17.31 -7.40
C LYS A 306 -19.53 -18.35 -6.46
N ILE A 307 -18.31 -18.10 -5.99
CA ILE A 307 -17.54 -19.03 -5.14
C ILE A 307 -17.50 -18.59 -3.68
N LEU A 308 -17.44 -17.32 -3.42
CA LEU A 308 -17.57 -16.72 -2.09
C LEU A 308 -19.06 -16.55 -1.76
N THR A 309 -19.69 -17.62 -1.29
CA THR A 309 -21.15 -17.67 -1.07
C THR A 309 -21.63 -16.65 -0.05
N GLU A 310 -22.91 -16.29 -0.10
CA GLU A 310 -23.48 -15.32 0.83
C GLU A 310 -23.38 -15.78 2.30
N SER A 311 -23.55 -17.07 2.57
CA SER A 311 -23.38 -17.61 3.92
C SER A 311 -21.94 -17.44 4.44
N VAL A 312 -20.94 -17.65 3.59
CA VAL A 312 -19.53 -17.42 3.94
C VAL A 312 -19.28 -15.94 4.20
N ARG A 313 -19.80 -15.06 3.33
CA ARG A 313 -19.67 -13.59 3.49
C ARG A 313 -20.32 -13.10 4.79
N THR A 314 -21.55 -13.54 5.07
CA THR A 314 -22.27 -13.16 6.29
C THR A 314 -21.47 -13.56 7.54
N ARG A 315 -20.90 -14.78 7.53
CA ARG A 315 -20.06 -15.23 8.65
C ARG A 315 -18.75 -14.45 8.75
N ALA A 316 -18.11 -14.15 7.63
CA ALA A 316 -16.89 -13.33 7.58
C ALA A 316 -17.14 -11.91 8.13
N GLU A 317 -18.24 -11.26 7.75
CA GLU A 317 -18.61 -9.94 8.30
C GLU A 317 -18.91 -9.98 9.80
N SER A 318 -19.54 -11.05 10.31
CA SER A 318 -19.71 -11.24 11.75
C SER A 318 -18.36 -11.34 12.48
N ILE A 319 -17.44 -12.15 11.95
CA ILE A 319 -16.09 -12.32 12.52
C ILE A 319 -15.32 -10.97 12.47
N LYS A 320 -15.40 -10.25 11.37
CA LYS A 320 -14.80 -8.91 11.21
C LYS A 320 -15.33 -7.95 12.29
N ALA A 321 -16.63 -7.91 12.51
CA ALA A 321 -17.24 -7.10 13.56
C ALA A 321 -16.78 -7.53 14.97
N GLU A 322 -16.62 -8.81 15.20
CA GLU A 322 -16.14 -9.36 16.48
C GLU A 322 -14.67 -9.01 16.74
N ILE A 323 -13.82 -8.98 15.69
CA ILE A 323 -12.42 -8.49 15.79
C ILE A 323 -12.39 -7.00 16.07
N VAL A 324 -13.12 -6.20 15.30
CA VAL A 324 -13.16 -4.74 15.44
C VAL A 324 -13.67 -4.33 16.83
N SER A 325 -14.65 -5.04 17.38
CA SER A 325 -15.14 -4.79 18.73
C SER A 325 -14.22 -5.31 19.85
N GLY A 326 -13.15 -6.06 19.51
CA GLY A 326 -12.23 -6.66 20.48
C GLY A 326 -12.77 -7.93 21.16
N LYS A 327 -13.95 -8.45 20.74
CA LYS A 327 -14.49 -9.72 21.21
C LYS A 327 -13.62 -10.91 20.80
N ILE A 328 -13.10 -10.89 19.56
CA ILE A 328 -12.06 -11.79 19.09
C ILE A 328 -10.73 -11.07 19.20
N LYS A 329 -9.82 -11.62 20.00
CA LYS A 329 -8.43 -11.19 20.07
C LYS A 329 -7.57 -12.05 19.17
N VAL A 330 -7.24 -11.54 18.00
CA VAL A 330 -6.41 -12.26 17.05
C VAL A 330 -5.00 -12.40 17.61
N PRO A 331 -4.39 -13.61 17.61
CA PRO A 331 -3.02 -13.78 18.08
C PRO A 331 -2.06 -13.03 17.15
N ASP A 332 -1.09 -12.34 17.76
CA ASP A 332 -0.11 -11.52 17.06
C ASP A 332 1.30 -12.09 17.31
N PHE A 333 2.02 -12.42 16.24
CA PHE A 333 3.35 -12.98 16.32
C PHE A 333 4.34 -12.07 17.07
N TYR A 334 4.18 -10.75 16.93
CA TYR A 334 5.03 -9.77 17.63
C TYR A 334 4.80 -9.71 19.14
N LYS A 335 3.70 -10.25 19.65
CA LYS A 335 3.37 -10.26 21.08
C LYS A 335 3.70 -11.60 21.76
N LYS A 336 4.23 -12.56 21.00
CA LYS A 336 4.64 -13.88 21.53
C LYS A 336 6.12 -13.96 21.91
N GLN A 337 6.89 -12.87 21.70
CA GLN A 337 8.32 -12.80 22.03
C GLN A 337 8.55 -12.13 23.37
#